data_6c04b330b4abf44ca46867ee681b22b4
#
_entry.id   6c04b330b4abf44ca46867ee681b22b4
#
_cell.length_a   1.000
_cell.length_b   1.000
_cell.length_c   1.000
_cell.angle_alpha   90.00
_cell.angle_beta   90.00
_cell.angle_gamma   90.00
#
_symmetry.space_group_name_H-M   'P 1'
#
loop_
_entity.id
_entity.type
_entity.pdbx_description
1 polymer ?
#
loop_
_entity_poly.entity_id
_entity_poly.type
_entity_poly.pdbx_seq_one_letter_code
_entity_poly.pdbx_strand_id
1 'polypeptide(L)'
;KSYKKIGTGYPEIQSTRPQTIGYALCDSPVGQLAWIVEKYKEWTDEEKQLPEDAIDINQLLTNVSLYWFNKTGASSAEMLYENMSMAFNWGGPAIENSSNQWTPPKVPTALAVFGKKQNESLLK
;
A
#
# COMPACT_ATOMS: atom_id res chain seq x y z
N LYS A 1 7.63 16.40 -7.80
CA LYS A 1 7.03 16.64 -6.46
C LYS A 1 7.40 15.46 -5.58
N SER A 2 7.84 15.73 -4.35
CA SER A 2 8.31 14.65 -3.46
C SER A 2 7.15 13.74 -3.06
N TYR A 3 7.26 12.44 -3.24
CA TYR A 3 6.33 11.40 -2.76
C TYR A 3 5.94 11.64 -1.28
N LYS A 4 6.91 11.98 -0.43
CA LYS A 4 6.67 12.31 0.99
C LYS A 4 5.64 13.42 1.23
N LYS A 5 5.34 14.25 0.24
CA LYS A 5 4.39 15.37 0.41
C LYS A 5 2.99 15.05 -0.08
N ILE A 6 2.84 14.13 -1.01
CA ILE A 6 1.56 13.84 -1.68
C ILE A 6 1.16 12.39 -1.51
N GLY A 7 2.11 11.46 -1.63
CA GLY A 7 1.86 10.02 -1.59
C GLY A 7 1.58 9.43 -0.20
N THR A 8 1.63 10.23 0.88
CA THR A 8 1.40 9.75 2.26
C THR A 8 -0.02 9.98 2.77
N GLY A 9 -0.89 10.57 1.97
CA GLY A 9 -2.27 10.85 2.40
C GLY A 9 -3.07 9.58 2.72
N TYR A 10 -2.94 8.55 1.89
CA TYR A 10 -3.67 7.30 2.08
C TYR A 10 -3.26 6.54 3.36
N PRO A 11 -1.96 6.34 3.68
CA PRO A 11 -1.58 5.67 4.93
C PRO A 11 -1.92 6.50 6.16
N GLU A 12 -1.88 7.82 6.11
CA GLU A 12 -2.28 8.68 7.22
C GLU A 12 -3.76 8.49 7.57
N ILE A 13 -4.66 8.51 6.59
CA ILE A 13 -6.09 8.31 6.85
C ILE A 13 -6.38 6.87 7.29
N GLN A 14 -5.77 5.88 6.64
CA GLN A 14 -5.99 4.47 6.97
C GLN A 14 -5.42 4.09 8.34
N SER A 15 -4.27 4.65 8.75
CA SER A 15 -3.68 4.35 10.05
C SER A 15 -4.32 5.09 11.23
N THR A 16 -5.16 6.09 10.97
CA THR A 16 -5.76 6.93 12.03
C THR A 16 -7.28 6.90 12.05
N ARG A 17 -7.92 6.88 10.88
CA ARG A 17 -9.37 6.98 10.72
C ARG A 17 -9.87 6.06 9.60
N PRO A 18 -9.59 4.72 9.67
CA PRO A 18 -9.93 3.78 8.60
C PRO A 18 -11.43 3.72 8.30
N GLN A 19 -12.28 3.83 9.32
CA GLN A 19 -13.74 3.80 9.13
C GLN A 19 -14.25 4.98 8.31
N THR A 20 -13.64 6.16 8.42
CA THR A 20 -14.07 7.34 7.67
C THR A 20 -13.98 7.09 6.16
N ILE A 21 -12.87 6.56 5.69
CA ILE A 21 -12.72 6.20 4.27
C ILE A 21 -13.45 4.91 3.94
N GLY A 22 -13.53 3.97 4.87
CA GLY A 22 -14.19 2.68 4.72
C GLY A 22 -15.67 2.83 4.32
N TYR A 23 -16.41 3.76 4.92
CA TYR A 23 -17.78 4.04 4.53
C TYR A 23 -17.89 4.49 3.08
N ALA A 24 -17.04 5.40 2.65
CA ALA A 24 -17.04 5.89 1.27
C ALA A 24 -16.69 4.77 0.27
N LEU A 25 -15.73 3.91 0.61
CA LEU A 25 -15.32 2.78 -0.23
C LEU A 25 -16.40 1.70 -0.35
N CYS A 26 -17.27 1.56 0.62
CA CYS A 26 -18.40 0.62 0.58
C CYS A 26 -19.67 1.19 -0.07
N ASP A 27 -19.82 2.51 -0.13
CA ASP A 27 -21.02 3.17 -0.61
C ASP A 27 -20.92 3.61 -2.08
N SER A 28 -19.70 3.85 -2.58
CA SER A 28 -19.48 4.39 -3.91
C SER A 28 -18.52 3.52 -4.74
N PRO A 29 -18.99 2.89 -5.83
CA PRO A 29 -18.09 2.15 -6.74
C PRO A 29 -17.06 3.07 -7.40
N VAL A 30 -17.41 4.32 -7.71
CA VAL A 30 -16.47 5.29 -8.24
C VAL A 30 -15.49 5.77 -7.18
N GLY A 31 -15.88 5.83 -5.92
CA GLY A 31 -14.98 6.10 -4.80
C GLY A 31 -13.96 4.98 -4.62
N GLN A 32 -14.41 3.73 -4.66
CA GLN A 32 -13.53 2.55 -4.63
C GLN A 32 -12.57 2.53 -5.82
N LEU A 33 -13.07 2.83 -7.03
CA LEU A 33 -12.25 2.95 -8.23
C LEU A 33 -11.16 4.02 -8.06
N ALA A 34 -11.54 5.25 -7.69
CA ALA A 34 -10.60 6.36 -7.54
C ALA A 34 -9.50 6.07 -6.52
N TRP A 35 -9.87 5.47 -5.39
CA TRP A 35 -8.94 5.08 -4.33
C TRP A 35 -7.86 4.11 -4.79
N ILE A 36 -8.24 3.12 -5.58
CA ILE A 36 -7.32 2.11 -6.11
C ILE A 36 -6.52 2.64 -7.30
N VAL A 37 -7.17 3.31 -8.26
CA VAL A 37 -6.53 3.81 -9.49
C VAL A 37 -5.43 4.83 -9.19
N GLU A 38 -5.62 5.67 -8.18
CA GLU A 38 -4.57 6.59 -7.71
C GLU A 38 -3.26 5.84 -7.41
N LYS A 39 -3.34 4.66 -6.78
CA LYS A 39 -2.15 3.85 -6.46
C LYS A 39 -1.52 3.22 -7.69
N TYR A 40 -2.32 2.79 -8.65
CA TYR A 40 -1.79 2.35 -9.93
C TYR A 40 -1.02 3.46 -10.65
N LYS A 41 -1.53 4.71 -10.59
CA LYS A 41 -0.84 5.87 -11.18
C LYS A 41 0.46 6.21 -10.45
N GLU A 42 0.47 6.12 -9.12
CA GLU A 42 1.63 6.51 -8.32
C GLU A 42 2.73 5.44 -8.27
N TRP A 43 2.35 4.15 -8.32
CA TRP A 43 3.27 3.04 -8.03
C TRP A 43 3.68 2.22 -9.24
N THR A 44 3.21 2.59 -10.43
CA THR A 44 3.67 1.99 -11.68
C THR A 44 4.68 2.90 -12.39
N ASP A 45 4.68 2.92 -13.71
CA ASP A 45 5.62 3.72 -14.51
C ASP A 45 5.27 5.21 -14.45
N GLU A 46 6.10 6.00 -13.77
CA GLU A 46 5.92 7.45 -13.63
C GLU A 46 5.95 8.21 -14.96
N GLU A 47 6.55 7.64 -16.00
CA GLU A 47 6.64 8.25 -17.33
C GLU A 47 5.31 8.18 -18.10
N LYS A 48 4.41 7.29 -17.68
CA LYS A 48 3.08 7.15 -18.26
C LYS A 48 2.13 8.23 -17.77
N GLN A 49 1.29 8.74 -18.68
CA GLN A 49 0.32 9.78 -18.35
C GLN A 49 -0.88 9.21 -17.59
N LEU A 50 -1.40 8.07 -18.04
CA LEU A 50 -2.57 7.43 -17.49
C LEU A 50 -2.23 6.04 -16.94
N PRO A 51 -2.97 5.53 -15.95
CA PRO A 51 -2.77 4.18 -15.42
C PRO A 51 -2.88 3.09 -16.49
N GLU A 52 -3.81 3.25 -17.44
CA GLU A 52 -4.05 2.33 -18.54
C GLU A 52 -2.91 2.27 -19.56
N ASP A 53 -2.01 3.25 -19.58
CA ASP A 53 -0.79 3.20 -20.40
C ASP A 53 0.27 2.27 -19.81
N ALA A 54 0.15 1.96 -18.51
CA ALA A 54 1.09 1.11 -17.78
C ALA A 54 0.51 -0.29 -17.49
N ILE A 55 -0.80 -0.40 -17.35
CA ILE A 55 -1.50 -1.64 -16.94
C ILE A 55 -2.75 -1.80 -17.81
N ASP A 56 -3.05 -3.03 -18.20
CA ASP A 56 -4.28 -3.34 -18.92
C ASP A 56 -5.53 -2.91 -18.12
N ILE A 57 -6.41 -2.16 -18.78
CA ILE A 57 -7.61 -1.58 -18.15
C ILE A 57 -8.55 -2.67 -17.59
N ASN A 58 -8.65 -3.84 -18.24
CA ASN A 58 -9.49 -4.92 -17.73
C ASN A 58 -8.91 -5.52 -16.46
N GLN A 59 -7.58 -5.63 -16.38
CA GLN A 59 -6.91 -6.09 -15.16
C GLN A 59 -7.14 -5.10 -14.01
N LEU A 60 -7.03 -3.80 -14.26
CA LEU A 60 -7.30 -2.76 -13.28
C LEU A 60 -8.75 -2.83 -12.80
N LEU A 61 -9.71 -2.85 -13.73
CA LEU A 61 -11.14 -2.91 -13.40
C LEU A 61 -11.51 -4.23 -12.70
N THR A 62 -10.90 -5.34 -13.09
CA THR A 62 -11.08 -6.63 -12.40
C THR A 62 -10.65 -6.53 -10.93
N ASN A 63 -9.48 -5.95 -10.69
CA ASN A 63 -8.98 -5.77 -9.32
C ASN A 63 -9.94 -4.91 -8.48
N VAL A 64 -10.38 -3.77 -9.00
CA VAL A 64 -11.37 -2.90 -8.32
C VAL A 64 -12.68 -3.65 -8.07
N SER A 65 -13.16 -4.42 -9.03
CA SER A 65 -14.39 -5.20 -8.94
C SER A 65 -14.32 -6.27 -7.85
N LEU A 66 -13.17 -6.89 -7.63
CA LEU A 66 -12.96 -7.83 -6.52
C LEU A 66 -13.22 -7.17 -5.17
N TYR A 67 -12.73 -5.96 -4.94
CA TYR A 67 -13.02 -5.21 -3.72
C TYR A 67 -14.49 -4.84 -3.62
N TRP A 68 -15.05 -4.32 -4.71
CA TRP A 68 -16.42 -3.82 -4.72
C TRP A 68 -17.47 -4.92 -4.49
N PHE A 69 -17.41 -6.00 -5.27
CA PHE A 69 -18.41 -7.08 -5.19
C PHE A 69 -18.29 -7.90 -3.90
N ASN A 70 -17.09 -8.04 -3.35
CA ASN A 70 -16.89 -8.69 -2.05
C ASN A 70 -17.13 -7.76 -0.86
N LYS A 71 -17.44 -6.48 -1.07
CA LYS A 71 -17.65 -5.46 -0.03
C LYS A 71 -16.47 -5.33 0.95
N THR A 72 -15.24 -5.49 0.43
CA THR A 72 -14.03 -5.49 1.24
C THR A 72 -13.35 -4.12 1.33
N GLY A 73 -13.99 -3.05 0.86
CA GLY A 73 -13.46 -1.69 0.91
C GLY A 73 -13.11 -1.24 2.33
N ALA A 74 -14.04 -1.40 3.28
CA ALA A 74 -13.82 -1.02 4.67
C ALA A 74 -12.74 -1.89 5.34
N SER A 75 -12.82 -3.21 5.22
CA SER A 75 -11.83 -4.11 5.83
C SER A 75 -10.42 -3.93 5.26
N SER A 76 -10.31 -3.58 3.97
CA SER A 76 -9.01 -3.26 3.37
C SER A 76 -8.40 -1.98 3.93
N ALA A 77 -9.23 -0.98 4.24
CA ALA A 77 -8.77 0.23 4.92
C ALA A 77 -8.32 -0.05 6.36
N GLU A 78 -9.05 -0.90 7.07
CA GLU A 78 -8.78 -1.26 8.45
C GLU A 78 -7.51 -2.11 8.62
N MET A 79 -7.16 -2.90 7.64
CA MET A 79 -5.94 -3.72 7.64
C MET A 79 -4.67 -2.88 7.89
N LEU A 80 -4.58 -1.69 7.32
CA LEU A 80 -3.41 -0.82 7.54
C LEU A 80 -3.39 -0.27 8.97
N TYR A 81 -4.54 0.07 9.54
CA TYR A 81 -4.64 0.52 10.93
C TYR A 81 -4.11 -0.55 11.90
N GLU A 82 -4.54 -1.79 11.76
CA GLU A 82 -4.09 -2.90 12.59
C GLU A 82 -2.60 -3.17 12.43
N ASN A 83 -2.08 -3.20 11.21
CA ASN A 83 -0.65 -3.41 10.96
C ASN A 83 0.22 -2.28 11.50
N MET A 84 -0.21 -1.02 11.38
CA MET A 84 0.53 0.12 11.93
C MET A 84 0.47 0.12 13.46
N SER A 85 -0.67 -0.25 14.05
CA SER A 85 -0.81 -0.43 15.49
C SER A 85 0.14 -1.51 16.01
N MET A 86 0.26 -2.63 15.31
CA MET A 86 1.25 -3.67 15.62
C MET A 86 2.68 -3.16 15.48
N ALA A 87 3.00 -2.41 14.44
CA ALA A 87 4.34 -1.85 14.23
C ALA A 87 4.73 -0.87 15.34
N PHE A 88 3.80 -0.05 15.83
CA PHE A 88 4.02 0.82 16.99
C PHE A 88 4.21 0.01 18.28
N ASN A 89 3.52 -1.11 18.44
CA ASN A 89 3.70 -2.00 19.59
C ASN A 89 4.97 -2.85 19.49
N TRP A 90 5.44 -3.16 18.27
CA TRP A 90 6.73 -3.83 18.05
C TRP A 90 7.92 -2.89 18.19
N GLY A 91 7.73 -1.60 17.92
CA GLY A 91 8.73 -0.54 18.13
C GLY A 91 8.82 -0.03 19.57
N GLY A 92 8.15 -0.69 20.53
CA GLY A 92 8.32 -0.40 21.95
C GLY A 92 9.77 -0.60 22.41
N PRO A 93 10.16 -0.03 23.57
CA PRO A 93 11.55 0.11 24.03
C PRO A 93 12.32 -1.20 24.22
N ALA A 94 11.75 -2.34 23.84
CA ALA A 94 12.39 -3.65 23.92
C ALA A 94 13.50 -3.89 22.87
N ILE A 95 13.65 -3.03 21.86
CA ILE A 95 14.71 -3.23 20.84
C ILE A 95 16.04 -2.59 21.26
N GLU A 96 16.04 -1.63 22.17
CA GLU A 96 17.28 -0.97 22.61
C GLU A 96 18.21 -1.86 23.46
N ASN A 97 17.71 -2.99 23.99
CA ASN A 97 18.50 -3.87 24.86
C ASN A 97 18.47 -5.37 24.48
N SER A 98 17.88 -5.73 23.35
CA SER A 98 18.02 -7.10 22.88
C SER A 98 19.30 -7.23 22.06
N SER A 99 20.31 -7.84 22.64
CA SER A 99 21.46 -8.44 21.95
C SER A 99 21.04 -9.59 21.00
N ASN A 100 19.80 -9.57 20.54
CA ASN A 100 19.31 -10.45 19.51
C ASN A 100 19.94 -10.03 18.18
N GLN A 101 21.14 -10.55 17.92
CA GLN A 101 21.66 -10.59 16.58
C GLN A 101 20.59 -11.20 15.68
N TRP A 102 19.99 -10.37 14.83
CA TRP A 102 19.10 -10.84 13.78
C TRP A 102 19.86 -11.88 12.95
N THR A 103 19.53 -13.14 13.10
CA THR A 103 20.09 -14.19 12.26
C THR A 103 19.17 -14.34 11.06
N PRO A 104 19.69 -14.18 9.84
CA PRO A 104 18.87 -14.38 8.64
C PRO A 104 18.26 -15.79 8.66
N PRO A 105 16.99 -15.92 8.27
CA PRO A 105 16.40 -17.24 8.17
C PRO A 105 17.19 -18.11 7.20
N LYS A 106 17.42 -19.38 7.57
CA LYS A 106 18.15 -20.36 6.74
C LYS A 106 17.33 -20.87 5.55
N VAL A 107 16.21 -20.23 5.25
CA VAL A 107 15.35 -20.58 4.13
C VAL A 107 15.89 -19.90 2.86
N PRO A 108 16.00 -20.59 1.73
CA PRO A 108 16.35 -19.97 0.47
C PRO A 108 15.37 -18.82 0.17
N THR A 109 15.92 -17.62 0.02
CA THR A 109 15.11 -16.41 -0.20
C THR A 109 15.57 -15.76 -1.50
N ALA A 110 14.61 -15.37 -2.34
CA ALA A 110 14.87 -14.61 -3.55
C ALA A 110 14.10 -13.29 -3.47
N LEU A 111 14.74 -12.20 -3.89
CA LEU A 111 14.13 -10.88 -4.00
C LEU A 111 13.99 -10.52 -5.48
N ALA A 112 12.75 -10.33 -5.93
CA ALA A 112 12.46 -9.78 -7.24
C ALA A 112 12.31 -8.25 -7.11
N VAL A 113 13.19 -7.52 -7.79
CA VAL A 113 13.20 -6.05 -7.77
C VAL A 113 12.64 -5.55 -9.11
N PHE A 114 11.47 -4.91 -9.05
CA PHE A 114 10.79 -4.36 -10.21
C PHE A 114 10.87 -2.84 -10.22
N GLY A 115 10.97 -2.25 -11.42
CA GLY A 115 10.99 -0.80 -11.63
C GLY A 115 12.38 -0.18 -11.65
N LYS A 116 12.59 0.78 -12.57
CA LYS A 116 13.89 1.40 -12.84
C LYS A 116 14.33 2.48 -11.85
N LYS A 117 13.41 3.19 -11.20
CA LYS A 117 13.75 4.39 -10.42
C LYS A 117 13.54 4.33 -8.91
N GLN A 118 12.63 3.51 -8.42
CA GLN A 118 12.37 3.45 -6.98
C GLN A 118 13.41 2.65 -6.19
N ASN A 119 14.21 1.84 -6.86
CA ASN A 119 15.07 0.85 -6.23
C ASN A 119 16.56 1.19 -6.24
N GLU A 120 16.98 2.30 -6.85
CA GLU A 120 18.41 2.70 -6.82
C GLU A 120 18.92 2.99 -5.40
N SER A 121 18.04 3.37 -4.49
CA SER A 121 18.38 3.59 -3.08
C SER A 121 18.48 2.30 -2.26
N LEU A 122 17.89 1.20 -2.74
CA LEU A 122 17.90 -0.11 -2.07
C LEU A 122 19.09 -0.99 -2.50
N LEU A 123 19.76 -0.60 -3.58
CA LEU A 123 20.90 -1.34 -4.15
C LEU A 123 22.27 -0.76 -3.72
N LYS A 124 22.26 0.24 -2.86
CA LYS A 124 23.44 0.82 -2.21
C LYS A 124 23.48 0.42 -0.75
#